data_252ebf119960adb0c7e13df3d3668b83
#
_entry.id   252ebf119960adb0c7e13df3d3668b83
#
_cell.length_a   1.000
_cell.length_b   1.000
_cell.length_c   1.000
_cell.angle_alpha   90.00
_cell.angle_beta   90.00
_cell.angle_gamma   90.00
#
_symmetry.space_group_name_H-M   'P 1'
#
loop_
_entity.id
_entity.type
_entity.pdbx_description
1 polymer ?
#
loop_
_entity_poly.entity_id
_entity_poly.type
_entity_poly.pdbx_seq_one_letter_code
_entity_poly.pdbx_strand_id
1 'polypeptide(L)'
;GGISGICAAVSAARAGVKTILVQDRPVLGGNASSEVRLWILGATSHMGNNNRWSREGGLIDEILVDNLYRNKEGNPVLLDTLLLEKVRNEPNITLLLNTAVYDVEKRSPDEISKIYGFCSQNYTFYEISGRLFCDASGDGIIAYRAGAAYRMGAEEKQVYGELFAPDKGEYGELLGHSIYFYSKDTGKPVKFVPPA
;
A
#
# COMPACT_ATOMS: atom_id res chain seq x y z
N GLY A 1 -0.60 4.84 -3.97
CA GLY A 1 -0.16 3.85 -4.96
C GLY A 1 0.32 2.52 -4.37
N GLY A 2 0.07 2.23 -3.08
CA GLY A 2 0.19 0.90 -2.52
C GLY A 2 -0.84 -0.07 -3.10
N ILE A 3 -0.77 -1.36 -2.76
CA ILE A 3 -1.64 -2.41 -3.33
C ILE A 3 -3.12 -2.05 -3.15
N SER A 4 -3.54 -1.60 -1.98
CA SER A 4 -4.94 -1.20 -1.73
C SER A 4 -5.37 -0.05 -2.64
N GLY A 5 -4.52 0.98 -2.80
CA GLY A 5 -4.80 2.12 -3.67
C GLY A 5 -4.86 1.74 -5.15
N ILE A 6 -3.99 0.83 -5.59
CA ILE A 6 -4.03 0.27 -6.96
C ILE A 6 -5.35 -0.45 -7.19
N CYS A 7 -5.72 -1.36 -6.28
CA CYS A 7 -6.97 -2.11 -6.40
C CYS A 7 -8.19 -1.17 -6.42
N ALA A 8 -8.22 -0.16 -5.55
CA ALA A 8 -9.30 0.83 -5.52
C ALA A 8 -9.37 1.64 -6.83
N ALA A 9 -8.22 2.15 -7.31
CA ALA A 9 -8.16 2.96 -8.52
C ALA A 9 -8.55 2.18 -9.77
N VAL A 10 -8.03 0.96 -9.95
CA VAL A 10 -8.35 0.11 -11.11
C VAL A 10 -9.83 -0.29 -11.08
N SER A 11 -10.36 -0.66 -9.91
CA SER A 11 -11.79 -1.01 -9.78
C SER A 11 -12.69 0.18 -10.11
N ALA A 12 -12.37 1.38 -9.61
CA ALA A 12 -13.11 2.59 -9.93
C ALA A 12 -13.03 2.93 -11.44
N ALA A 13 -11.86 2.83 -12.03
CA ALA A 13 -11.63 3.09 -13.44
C ALA A 13 -12.42 2.13 -14.35
N ARG A 14 -12.44 0.84 -14.02
CA ARG A 14 -13.22 -0.18 -14.72
C ARG A 14 -14.72 0.04 -14.58
N ALA A 15 -15.17 0.66 -13.49
CA ALA A 15 -16.55 1.11 -13.32
C ALA A 15 -16.85 2.44 -14.04
N GLY A 16 -15.92 2.95 -14.85
CA GLY A 16 -16.10 4.17 -15.65
C GLY A 16 -15.79 5.47 -14.92
N VAL A 17 -15.22 5.41 -13.72
CA VAL A 17 -14.88 6.61 -12.93
C VAL A 17 -13.50 7.13 -13.34
N LYS A 18 -13.42 8.44 -13.65
CA LYS A 18 -12.12 9.11 -13.82
C LYS A 18 -11.42 9.20 -12.47
N THR A 19 -10.24 8.63 -12.40
CA THR A 19 -9.49 8.44 -11.16
C THR A 19 -8.09 9.03 -11.28
N ILE A 20 -7.61 9.67 -10.22
CA ILE A 20 -6.21 10.08 -10.09
C ILE A 20 -5.60 9.19 -9.03
N LEU A 21 -4.58 8.40 -9.39
CA LEU A 21 -3.79 7.60 -8.46
C LEU A 21 -2.48 8.33 -8.16
N VAL A 22 -2.30 8.69 -6.90
CA VAL A 22 -1.10 9.40 -6.44
C VAL A 22 -0.21 8.44 -5.65
N GLN A 23 1.08 8.48 -5.91
CA GLN A 23 2.11 7.71 -5.23
C GLN A 23 3.32 8.60 -4.93
N ASP A 24 3.76 8.61 -3.69
CA ASP A 24 4.92 9.39 -3.23
C ASP A 24 6.27 8.82 -3.68
N ARG A 25 6.29 7.56 -4.11
CA ARG A 25 7.49 6.83 -4.52
C ARG A 25 7.55 6.69 -6.05
N PRO A 26 8.73 6.33 -6.61
CA PRO A 26 8.90 6.15 -8.05
C PRO A 26 8.21 4.89 -8.60
N VAL A 27 7.87 3.94 -7.74
CA VAL A 27 7.23 2.68 -8.10
C VAL A 27 5.92 2.48 -7.36
N LEU A 28 5.02 1.72 -7.97
CA LEU A 28 3.76 1.29 -7.38
C LEU A 28 3.96 0.06 -6.50
N GLY A 29 3.01 -0.19 -5.58
CA GLY A 29 3.00 -1.39 -4.74
C GLY A 29 3.24 -1.12 -3.25
N GLY A 30 3.77 0.05 -2.88
CA GLY A 30 4.06 0.37 -1.48
C GLY A 30 5.02 -0.66 -0.87
N ASN A 31 4.65 -1.27 0.24
CA ASN A 31 5.47 -2.29 0.91
C ASN A 31 5.72 -3.55 0.06
N ALA A 32 4.86 -3.85 -0.93
CA ALA A 32 5.07 -4.97 -1.84
C ALA A 32 6.02 -4.65 -3.00
N SER A 33 6.35 -3.37 -3.23
CA SER A 33 7.25 -2.94 -4.30
C SER A 33 8.68 -3.44 -4.11
N SER A 34 9.50 -3.28 -5.14
CA SER A 34 10.93 -3.60 -5.09
C SER A 34 11.70 -2.84 -4.01
N GLU A 35 11.16 -1.74 -3.50
CA GLU A 35 11.80 -0.91 -2.47
C GLU A 35 11.76 -1.55 -1.08
N VAL A 36 10.66 -2.25 -0.73
CA VAL A 36 10.50 -2.91 0.59
C VAL A 36 10.43 -4.43 0.46
N ARG A 37 9.80 -4.95 -0.61
CA ARG A 37 9.73 -6.37 -0.97
C ARG A 37 8.98 -7.24 0.05
N LEU A 38 7.99 -6.67 0.71
CA LEU A 38 7.12 -7.42 1.61
C LEU A 38 6.12 -8.25 0.78
N TRP A 39 5.97 -9.51 1.10
CA TRP A 39 5.07 -10.39 0.38
C TRP A 39 3.60 -10.02 0.60
N ILE A 40 2.80 -10.18 -0.44
CA ILE A 40 1.35 -10.05 -0.38
C ILE A 40 0.82 -11.41 0.08
N LEU A 41 0.62 -11.59 1.37
CA LEU A 41 0.19 -12.87 1.96
C LEU A 41 -1.33 -13.01 2.02
N GLY A 42 -2.05 -11.93 2.31
CA GLY A 42 -3.50 -11.99 2.52
C GLY A 42 -3.90 -12.99 3.61
N ALA A 43 -5.03 -13.64 3.42
CA ALA A 43 -5.55 -14.63 4.37
C ALA A 43 -4.95 -16.05 4.20
N THR A 44 -4.01 -16.23 3.28
CA THR A 44 -3.60 -17.57 2.84
C THR A 44 -2.54 -18.23 3.69
N SER A 45 -1.66 -17.47 4.31
CA SER A 45 -0.49 -18.05 4.95
C SER A 45 0.07 -17.11 6.01
N HIS A 46 -0.20 -17.41 7.26
CA HIS A 46 0.39 -16.70 8.38
C HIS A 46 0.58 -17.63 9.56
N MET A 47 1.78 -17.65 10.15
CA MET A 47 2.08 -18.34 11.41
C MET A 47 1.59 -19.80 11.47
N GLY A 48 1.78 -20.57 10.43
CA GLY A 48 1.31 -21.96 10.40
C GLY A 48 -0.19 -22.12 10.12
N ASN A 49 -0.85 -21.08 9.66
CA ASN A 49 -2.23 -21.12 9.23
C ASN A 49 -2.42 -22.20 8.15
N ASN A 50 -3.40 -23.08 8.34
CA ASN A 50 -3.74 -24.14 7.40
C ASN A 50 -4.52 -23.63 6.17
N ASN A 51 -4.85 -22.36 6.11
CA ASN A 51 -5.61 -21.73 5.03
C ASN A 51 -4.77 -21.37 3.80
N ARG A 52 -3.68 -22.07 3.54
CA ARG A 52 -2.78 -21.77 2.41
C ARG A 52 -3.48 -21.77 1.04
N TRP A 53 -4.67 -22.32 0.94
CA TRP A 53 -5.48 -22.36 -0.28
C TRP A 53 -6.60 -21.31 -0.29
N SER A 54 -6.81 -20.62 0.82
CA SER A 54 -7.77 -19.52 0.87
C SER A 54 -7.16 -18.31 0.18
N ARG A 55 -7.74 -17.88 -0.92
CA ARG A 55 -7.30 -16.70 -1.65
C ARG A 55 -8.42 -15.67 -1.64
N GLU A 56 -7.99 -14.43 -1.55
CA GLU A 56 -8.88 -13.31 -1.81
C GLU A 56 -9.10 -13.20 -3.31
N GLY A 57 -10.37 -13.13 -3.72
CA GLY A 57 -10.72 -12.99 -5.12
C GLY A 57 -10.54 -11.55 -5.65
N GLY A 58 -11.00 -11.33 -6.87
CA GLY A 58 -11.00 -10.01 -7.48
C GLY A 58 -9.63 -9.56 -7.99
N LEU A 59 -9.38 -8.25 -7.93
CA LEU A 59 -8.21 -7.64 -8.55
C LEU A 59 -6.89 -8.09 -7.94
N ILE A 60 -6.86 -8.32 -6.64
CA ILE A 60 -5.64 -8.81 -5.99
C ILE A 60 -5.26 -10.21 -6.49
N ASP A 61 -6.23 -11.09 -6.68
CA ASP A 61 -5.98 -12.42 -7.24
C ASP A 61 -5.53 -12.33 -8.71
N GLU A 62 -6.11 -11.43 -9.48
CA GLU A 62 -5.67 -11.14 -10.86
C GLU A 62 -4.19 -10.72 -10.89
N ILE A 63 -3.77 -9.84 -9.98
CA ILE A 63 -2.37 -9.41 -9.86
C ILE A 63 -1.46 -10.58 -9.46
N LEU A 64 -1.86 -11.36 -8.46
CA LEU A 64 -1.04 -12.47 -7.96
C LEU A 64 -0.89 -13.59 -8.99
N VAL A 65 -1.95 -13.92 -9.73
CA VAL A 65 -1.91 -14.92 -10.81
C VAL A 65 -1.02 -14.46 -11.95
N ASP A 66 -1.16 -13.21 -12.38
CA ASP A 66 -0.31 -12.60 -13.41
C ASP A 66 1.17 -12.64 -12.99
N ASN A 67 1.45 -12.25 -11.74
CA ASN A 67 2.80 -12.29 -11.19
C ASN A 67 3.36 -13.71 -11.15
N LEU A 68 2.58 -14.69 -10.69
CA LEU A 68 3.01 -16.08 -10.64
C LEU A 68 3.34 -16.63 -12.04
N TYR A 69 2.56 -16.27 -13.05
CA TYR A 69 2.74 -16.73 -14.42
C TYR A 69 3.94 -16.08 -15.12
N ARG A 70 4.07 -14.76 -15.00
CA ARG A 70 5.06 -13.95 -15.72
C ARG A 70 6.38 -13.78 -14.97
N ASN A 71 6.38 -13.96 -13.65
CA ASN A 71 7.50 -13.71 -12.75
C ASN A 71 7.83 -14.94 -11.91
N LYS A 72 8.16 -16.05 -12.55
CA LYS A 72 8.40 -17.35 -11.90
C LYS A 72 9.52 -17.33 -10.86
N GLU A 73 10.47 -16.42 -11.00
CA GLU A 73 11.63 -16.29 -10.11
C GLU A 73 11.35 -15.32 -8.94
N GLY A 74 10.17 -14.69 -8.90
CA GLY A 74 9.81 -13.74 -7.85
C GLY A 74 10.66 -12.47 -7.85
N ASN A 75 11.07 -11.99 -9.03
CA ASN A 75 11.83 -10.74 -9.16
C ASN A 75 10.95 -9.55 -8.78
N PRO A 76 11.30 -8.77 -7.74
CA PRO A 76 10.47 -7.67 -7.27
C PRO A 76 10.34 -6.51 -8.30
N VAL A 77 11.33 -6.31 -9.16
CA VAL A 77 11.26 -5.29 -10.22
C VAL A 77 10.26 -5.68 -11.30
N LEU A 78 10.11 -6.98 -11.58
CA LEU A 78 9.05 -7.45 -12.48
C LEU A 78 7.67 -7.25 -11.87
N LEU A 79 7.51 -7.40 -10.56
CA LEU A 79 6.25 -7.07 -9.89
C LEU A 79 5.90 -5.59 -10.04
N ASP A 80 6.86 -4.67 -9.82
CA ASP A 80 6.65 -3.23 -10.05
C ASP A 80 6.17 -2.96 -11.49
N THR A 81 6.77 -3.64 -12.47
CA THR A 81 6.39 -3.50 -13.88
C THR A 81 4.97 -3.99 -14.13
N LEU A 82 4.58 -5.13 -13.54
CA LEU A 82 3.23 -5.67 -13.64
C LEU A 82 2.18 -4.73 -13.03
N LEU A 83 2.49 -4.15 -11.87
CA LEU A 83 1.61 -3.18 -11.22
C LEU A 83 1.46 -1.90 -12.05
N LEU A 84 2.56 -1.41 -12.61
CA LEU A 84 2.54 -0.25 -13.51
C LEU A 84 1.71 -0.53 -14.76
N GLU A 85 1.91 -1.68 -15.40
CA GLU A 85 1.14 -2.11 -16.56
C GLU A 85 -0.36 -2.20 -16.25
N LYS A 86 -0.72 -2.80 -15.10
CA LYS A 86 -2.11 -2.90 -14.65
C LYS A 86 -2.79 -1.54 -14.54
N VAL A 87 -2.10 -0.55 -13.99
CA VAL A 87 -2.61 0.82 -13.86
C VAL A 87 -2.62 1.55 -15.19
N ARG A 88 -1.58 1.42 -16.01
CA ARG A 88 -1.45 2.11 -17.30
C ARG A 88 -2.42 1.62 -18.36
N ASN A 89 -2.88 0.39 -18.25
CA ASN A 89 -3.88 -0.18 -19.17
C ASN A 89 -5.30 0.32 -18.89
N GLU A 90 -5.53 1.04 -17.79
CA GLU A 90 -6.84 1.63 -17.46
C GLU A 90 -6.89 3.08 -17.97
N PRO A 91 -7.66 3.37 -19.04
CA PRO A 91 -7.67 4.69 -19.67
C PRO A 91 -8.25 5.78 -18.76
N ASN A 92 -9.02 5.40 -17.75
CA ASN A 92 -9.62 6.31 -16.79
C ASN A 92 -8.71 6.65 -15.61
N ILE A 93 -7.46 6.15 -15.58
CA ILE A 93 -6.51 6.48 -14.50
C ILE A 93 -5.48 7.49 -14.98
N THR A 94 -5.37 8.59 -14.26
CA THR A 94 -4.20 9.48 -14.31
C THR A 94 -3.27 9.10 -13.17
N LEU A 95 -2.03 8.70 -13.49
CA LEU A 95 -1.03 8.29 -12.50
C LEU A 95 -0.04 9.42 -12.23
N LEU A 96 0.14 9.77 -10.96
CA LEU A 96 1.14 10.72 -10.48
C LEU A 96 2.11 9.97 -9.55
N LEU A 97 3.32 9.70 -10.04
CA LEU A 97 4.42 9.12 -9.24
C LEU A 97 5.27 10.24 -8.62
N ASN A 98 6.09 9.89 -7.63
CA ASN A 98 6.97 10.81 -6.91
C ASN A 98 6.25 12.04 -6.36
N THR A 99 4.97 11.90 -6.06
CA THR A 99 4.11 12.99 -5.61
C THR A 99 3.60 12.69 -4.22
N ALA A 100 4.12 13.41 -3.23
CA ALA A 100 3.68 13.29 -1.84
C ALA A 100 2.49 14.19 -1.58
N VAL A 101 1.38 13.62 -1.13
CA VAL A 101 0.23 14.39 -0.63
C VAL A 101 0.59 14.87 0.78
N TYR A 102 0.42 16.17 1.03
CA TYR A 102 0.83 16.77 2.29
C TYR A 102 -0.26 17.56 3.00
N ASP A 103 -1.33 17.96 2.28
CA ASP A 103 -2.40 18.74 2.89
C ASP A 103 -3.74 18.54 2.19
N VAL A 104 -4.82 18.96 2.85
CA VAL A 104 -6.19 18.90 2.37
C VAL A 104 -6.90 20.22 2.57
N GLU A 105 -7.82 20.55 1.65
CA GLU A 105 -8.78 21.65 1.80
C GLU A 105 -10.18 21.07 1.96
N LYS A 106 -10.92 21.57 2.94
CA LYS A 106 -12.28 21.13 3.23
C LYS A 106 -13.28 22.20 2.82
N ARG A 107 -14.40 21.78 2.22
CA ARG A 107 -15.55 22.63 1.94
C ARG A 107 -16.46 22.75 3.16
N SER A 108 -16.53 21.69 3.97
CA SER A 108 -17.28 21.63 5.21
C SER A 108 -16.55 20.70 6.21
N PRO A 109 -16.96 20.61 7.47
CA PRO A 109 -16.36 19.69 8.43
C PRO A 109 -16.24 18.25 7.93
N ASP A 110 -17.16 17.81 7.08
CA ASP A 110 -17.27 16.41 6.63
C ASP A 110 -16.97 16.22 5.12
N GLU A 111 -16.52 17.30 4.42
CA GLU A 111 -16.30 17.24 2.97
C GLU A 111 -14.94 17.81 2.58
N ILE A 112 -14.09 16.98 1.99
CA ILE A 112 -12.84 17.40 1.35
C ILE A 112 -13.17 17.96 -0.04
N SER A 113 -12.63 19.14 -0.38
CA SER A 113 -12.75 19.74 -1.70
C SER A 113 -11.54 19.49 -2.57
N LYS A 114 -10.34 19.51 -1.97
CA LYS A 114 -9.06 19.33 -2.67
C LYS A 114 -8.03 18.64 -1.76
N ILE A 115 -7.05 18.07 -2.41
CA ILE A 115 -5.80 17.65 -1.77
C ILE A 115 -4.62 18.33 -2.48
N TYR A 116 -3.54 18.53 -1.74
CA TYR A 116 -2.32 19.17 -2.22
C TYR A 116 -1.19 18.15 -2.24
N GLY A 117 -0.52 18.05 -3.37
CA GLY A 117 0.61 17.17 -3.58
C GLY A 117 1.84 17.94 -4.08
N PHE A 118 3.02 17.43 -3.78
CA PHE A 118 4.28 17.96 -4.23
C PHE A 118 5.17 16.89 -4.81
N CYS A 119 5.66 17.13 -6.02
CA CYS A 119 6.68 16.31 -6.66
C CYS A 119 8.04 17.01 -6.56
N SER A 120 8.94 16.48 -5.73
CA SER A 120 10.26 17.07 -5.51
C SER A 120 11.20 16.93 -6.71
N GLN A 121 10.95 15.97 -7.60
CA GLN A 121 11.82 15.72 -8.75
C GLN A 121 11.72 16.77 -9.85
N ASN A 122 10.55 17.39 -9.99
CA ASN A 122 10.30 18.42 -11.00
C ASN A 122 9.77 19.72 -10.41
N TYR A 123 9.75 19.86 -9.08
CA TYR A 123 9.25 21.01 -8.33
C TYR A 123 7.80 21.41 -8.67
N THR A 124 6.97 20.41 -8.97
CA THR A 124 5.56 20.66 -9.32
C THR A 124 4.68 20.54 -8.09
N PHE A 125 3.86 21.57 -7.87
CA PHE A 125 2.76 21.53 -6.90
C PHE A 125 1.47 21.16 -7.61
N TYR A 126 0.75 20.21 -7.04
CA TYR A 126 -0.52 19.74 -7.56
C TYR A 126 -1.66 20.16 -6.63
N GLU A 127 -2.69 20.76 -7.20
CA GLU A 127 -4.01 20.89 -6.58
C GLU A 127 -4.94 19.86 -7.25
N ILE A 128 -5.43 18.93 -6.49
CA ILE A 128 -6.27 17.84 -7.00
C ILE A 128 -7.66 17.97 -6.40
N SER A 129 -8.63 18.31 -7.23
CA SER A 129 -10.04 18.38 -6.85
C SER A 129 -10.75 17.07 -7.21
N GLY A 130 -11.67 16.64 -6.36
CA GLY A 130 -12.46 15.43 -6.59
C GLY A 130 -13.79 15.47 -5.85
N ARG A 131 -14.69 14.57 -6.25
CA ARG A 131 -15.94 14.36 -5.51
C ARG A 131 -15.76 13.39 -4.35
N LEU A 132 -14.83 12.45 -4.48
CA LEU A 132 -14.50 11.45 -3.48
C LEU A 132 -12.98 11.32 -3.38
N PHE A 133 -12.51 11.08 -2.18
CA PHE A 133 -11.11 10.85 -1.87
C PHE A 133 -10.96 9.52 -1.13
N CYS A 134 -9.94 8.77 -1.48
CA CYS A 134 -9.60 7.51 -0.83
C CYS A 134 -8.19 7.62 -0.28
N ASP A 135 -8.05 7.51 1.04
CA ASP A 135 -6.74 7.41 1.67
C ASP A 135 -6.30 5.95 1.70
N ALA A 136 -5.32 5.63 0.89
CA ALA A 136 -4.67 4.33 0.84
C ALA A 136 -3.15 4.48 1.03
N SER A 137 -2.73 5.52 1.76
CA SER A 137 -1.32 5.86 1.99
C SER A 137 -0.59 4.87 2.91
N GLY A 138 -1.33 4.09 3.71
CA GLY A 138 -0.77 3.29 4.79
C GLY A 138 -0.53 4.08 6.09
N ASP A 139 -0.46 5.40 5.99
CA ASP A 139 -0.20 6.32 7.11
C ASP A 139 -1.43 7.15 7.50
N GLY A 140 -2.49 7.14 6.68
CA GLY A 140 -3.72 7.88 6.92
C GLY A 140 -3.54 9.40 6.82
N ILE A 141 -2.65 9.89 5.95
CA ILE A 141 -2.29 11.31 5.87
C ILE A 141 -3.48 12.21 5.52
N ILE A 142 -4.32 11.79 4.57
CA ILE A 142 -5.51 12.55 4.18
C ILE A 142 -6.53 12.54 5.32
N ALA A 143 -6.79 11.38 5.90
CA ALA A 143 -7.72 11.22 7.01
C ALA A 143 -7.29 12.07 8.23
N TYR A 144 -6.00 12.02 8.57
CA TYR A 144 -5.42 12.83 9.65
C TYR A 144 -5.57 14.33 9.39
N ARG A 145 -5.17 14.80 8.20
CA ARG A 145 -5.27 16.21 7.80
C ARG A 145 -6.71 16.71 7.73
N ALA A 146 -7.64 15.84 7.35
CA ALA A 146 -9.06 16.15 7.33
C ALA A 146 -9.69 16.20 8.72
N GLY A 147 -9.00 15.77 9.77
CA GLY A 147 -9.49 15.73 11.14
C GLY A 147 -10.42 14.54 11.41
N ALA A 148 -10.29 13.44 10.66
CA ALA A 148 -11.02 12.21 10.94
C ALA A 148 -10.59 11.61 12.27
N ALA A 149 -11.53 11.02 13.00
CA ALA A 149 -11.21 10.27 14.20
C ALA A 149 -10.38 9.03 13.88
N TYR A 150 -9.35 8.77 14.66
CA TYR A 150 -8.48 7.61 14.47
C TYR A 150 -8.07 7.02 15.82
N ARG A 151 -7.61 5.78 15.78
CA ARG A 151 -6.99 5.10 16.91
C ARG A 151 -5.65 4.53 16.48
N MET A 152 -4.75 4.40 17.44
CA MET A 152 -3.45 3.74 17.28
C MET A 152 -3.36 2.61 18.28
N GLY A 153 -2.68 1.52 17.88
CA GLY A 153 -2.54 0.32 18.69
C GLY A 153 -3.66 -0.69 18.46
N ALA A 154 -3.81 -1.62 19.40
CA ALA A 154 -4.82 -2.67 19.35
C ALA A 154 -5.98 -2.36 20.32
N GLU A 155 -7.21 -2.47 19.82
CA GLU A 155 -8.40 -2.39 20.67
C GLU A 155 -8.56 -3.67 21.49
N GLU A 156 -9.18 -3.53 22.67
CA GLU A 156 -9.53 -4.66 23.49
C GLU A 156 -10.68 -5.47 22.86
N LYS A 157 -10.71 -6.76 23.19
CA LYS A 157 -11.68 -7.71 22.65
C LYS A 157 -13.14 -7.30 22.83
N GLN A 158 -13.45 -6.60 23.92
CA GLN A 158 -14.81 -6.16 24.23
C GLN A 158 -15.36 -5.12 23.26
N VAL A 159 -14.50 -4.38 22.55
CA VAL A 159 -14.93 -3.30 21.66
C VAL A 159 -15.65 -3.84 20.41
N TYR A 160 -15.14 -4.89 19.80
CA TYR A 160 -15.67 -5.47 18.55
C TYR A 160 -15.93 -6.98 18.63
N GLY A 161 -15.63 -7.64 19.74
CA GLY A 161 -15.81 -9.08 19.91
C GLY A 161 -14.86 -9.95 19.09
N GLU A 162 -13.73 -9.42 18.68
CA GLU A 162 -12.75 -10.13 17.85
C GLU A 162 -12.06 -11.24 18.64
N LEU A 163 -11.97 -12.44 18.04
CA LEU A 163 -11.47 -13.64 18.72
C LEU A 163 -10.04 -13.52 19.22
N PHE A 164 -9.16 -12.87 18.44
CA PHE A 164 -7.73 -12.75 18.72
C PHE A 164 -7.31 -11.37 19.24
N ALA A 165 -8.26 -10.47 19.50
CA ALA A 165 -7.95 -9.20 20.10
C ALA A 165 -7.49 -9.36 21.56
N PRO A 166 -6.62 -8.49 22.07
CA PRO A 166 -6.14 -8.56 23.45
C PRO A 166 -7.28 -8.32 24.46
N ASP A 167 -7.15 -8.90 25.67
CA ASP A 167 -8.13 -8.67 26.72
C ASP A 167 -8.13 -7.21 27.24
N LYS A 168 -6.98 -6.54 27.13
CA LYS A 168 -6.82 -5.10 27.38
C LYS A 168 -6.28 -4.43 26.15
N GLY A 169 -6.85 -3.27 25.81
CA GLY A 169 -6.37 -2.48 24.69
C GLY A 169 -4.91 -2.02 24.87
N GLU A 170 -4.16 -2.08 23.79
CA GLU A 170 -2.77 -1.61 23.69
C GLU A 170 -2.73 -0.30 22.91
N TYR A 171 -3.47 0.69 23.40
CA TYR A 171 -3.61 1.98 22.74
C TYR A 171 -2.31 2.78 22.77
N GLY A 172 -1.95 3.35 21.61
CA GLY A 172 -0.71 4.09 21.42
C GLY A 172 0.50 3.25 21.08
N GLU A 173 0.43 1.94 21.26
CA GLU A 173 1.49 1.03 20.86
C GLU A 173 1.53 0.84 19.34
N LEU A 174 2.71 0.76 18.78
CA LEU A 174 2.95 0.51 17.37
C LEU A 174 3.80 -0.73 17.19
N LEU A 175 3.66 -1.37 16.03
CA LEU A 175 4.58 -2.44 15.65
C LEU A 175 6.01 -1.90 15.60
N GLY A 176 6.96 -2.72 16.06
CA GLY A 176 8.38 -2.38 16.02
C GLY A 176 8.86 -2.11 14.59
N HIS A 177 9.82 -1.23 14.47
CA HIS A 177 10.50 -0.99 13.21
C HIS A 177 11.23 -2.25 12.75
N SER A 178 11.10 -2.58 11.47
CA SER A 178 11.71 -3.77 10.87
C SER A 178 12.73 -3.37 9.81
N ILE A 179 13.87 -4.08 9.82
CA ILE A 179 14.89 -3.96 8.78
C ILE A 179 14.80 -5.20 7.92
N TYR A 180 14.57 -5.00 6.62
CA TYR A 180 14.55 -6.09 5.64
C TYR A 180 15.89 -6.19 4.94
N PHE A 181 16.41 -7.41 4.83
CA PHE A 181 17.65 -7.69 4.13
C PHE A 181 17.58 -9.06 3.46
N TYR A 182 18.39 -9.24 2.43
CA TYR A 182 18.57 -10.54 1.80
C TYR A 182 19.82 -11.21 2.34
N SER A 183 19.69 -12.50 2.59
CA SER A 183 20.82 -13.36 2.94
C SER A 183 20.90 -14.52 1.96
N LYS A 184 22.10 -15.05 1.78
CA LYS A 184 22.36 -16.25 0.99
C LYS A 184 23.15 -17.22 1.84
N ASP A 185 22.65 -18.44 1.97
CA ASP A 185 23.46 -19.53 2.49
C ASP A 185 24.57 -19.87 1.49
N THR A 186 25.82 -19.76 1.92
CA THR A 186 26.99 -20.08 1.08
C THR A 186 27.42 -21.53 1.22
N GLY A 187 26.77 -22.32 2.08
CA GLY A 187 27.15 -23.70 2.39
C GLY A 187 28.48 -23.83 3.14
N LYS A 188 29.10 -22.74 3.56
CA LYS A 188 30.35 -22.69 4.33
C LYS A 188 30.42 -21.46 5.20
N PRO A 189 31.21 -21.50 6.31
CA PRO A 189 31.43 -20.32 7.13
C PRO A 189 32.03 -19.17 6.31
N VAL A 190 31.46 -17.98 6.46
CA VAL A 190 31.99 -16.73 5.89
C VAL A 190 32.37 -15.77 6.99
N LYS A 191 33.50 -15.09 6.82
CA LYS A 191 33.96 -14.04 7.73
C LYS A 191 33.42 -12.70 7.24
N PHE A 192 32.76 -11.96 8.13
CA PHE A 192 32.41 -10.58 7.86
C PHE A 192 33.66 -9.73 7.76
N VAL A 193 33.78 -9.00 6.66
CA VAL A 193 34.81 -7.99 6.44
C VAL A 193 34.10 -6.64 6.38
N PRO A 194 34.28 -5.76 7.38
CA PRO A 194 33.67 -4.44 7.34
C PRO A 194 34.21 -3.62 6.15
N PRO A 195 33.39 -2.76 5.57
CA PRO A 195 33.88 -1.80 4.58
C PRO A 195 34.92 -0.86 5.21
N ALA A 196 35.85 -0.38 4.39
CA ALA A 196 36.89 0.56 4.79
C ALA A 196 36.30 1.94 5.13
#